data_7cd01eef95a1a4cdc37b1938b2d53dd2
#
_entry.id   7cd01eef95a1a4cdc37b1938b2d53dd2
#
_cell.length_a   1.000
_cell.length_b   1.000
_cell.length_c   1.000
_cell.angle_alpha   90.00
_cell.angle_beta   90.00
_cell.angle_gamma   90.00
#
_symmetry.space_group_name_H-M   'P 1'
#
loop_
_entity.id
_entity.type
_entity.pdbx_description
1 polymer ?
#
loop_
_entity_poly.entity_id
_entity_poly.type
_entity_poly.pdbx_seq_one_letter_code
_entity_poly.pdbx_strand_id
1 'polypeptide(L)'
;VDTELPKNADQIRPALILVCGFARAGKDTLADGLQAGAINGAVKVSFAEPLKRKADQAIRDIIGPGVKFPGFQDEAFKVANRALLVELGKTCRAIRQDCFVELALDSICAPLSQGKTVIITDVRYSNELQRCADWAALRGVPLYTLLIYTDGIEAANEEEQTNFDLLLVRSATSSIGWTDRSRWKPGSADAIKRHGRGLASLMLI
;
A
#
# COMPACT_ATOMS: atom_id res chain seq x y z
N VAL A 1 -11.81 13.50 -19.48
CA VAL A 1 -13.05 13.34 -18.73
C VAL A 1 -12.78 13.99 -17.40
N ASP A 2 -13.33 15.20 -17.20
CA ASP A 2 -13.24 15.93 -15.93
C ASP A 2 -14.04 15.16 -14.88
N THR A 3 -13.33 14.46 -14.02
CA THR A 3 -13.94 13.78 -12.88
C THR A 3 -14.09 14.83 -11.78
N GLU A 4 -15.30 15.43 -11.68
CA GLU A 4 -15.64 16.33 -10.59
C GLU A 4 -15.43 15.61 -9.24
N LEU A 5 -14.67 16.22 -8.34
CA LEU A 5 -14.57 15.80 -6.93
C LEU A 5 -15.95 15.86 -6.27
N PRO A 6 -16.26 14.96 -5.35
CA PRO A 6 -17.56 14.99 -4.65
C PRO A 6 -17.76 16.31 -3.91
N LYS A 7 -18.90 16.96 -4.15
CA LYS A 7 -19.26 18.33 -3.70
C LYS A 7 -19.57 18.49 -2.19
N ASN A 8 -19.21 17.54 -1.33
CA ASN A 8 -19.35 17.68 0.13
C ASN A 8 -18.02 18.07 0.78
N ALA A 9 -17.59 19.31 0.53
CA ALA A 9 -16.29 19.86 0.93
C ALA A 9 -16.15 20.19 2.45
N ASP A 10 -17.17 19.97 3.28
CA ASP A 10 -17.16 20.49 4.65
C ASP A 10 -16.77 19.49 5.74
N GLN A 11 -16.45 18.25 5.40
CA GLN A 11 -15.95 17.27 6.41
C GLN A 11 -14.74 16.51 5.89
N ILE A 12 -13.58 16.81 6.48
CA ILE A 12 -12.38 15.98 6.37
C ILE A 12 -12.74 14.60 6.90
N ARG A 13 -12.68 13.58 6.03
CA ARG A 13 -13.02 12.20 6.39
C ARG A 13 -11.78 11.33 6.28
N PRO A 14 -11.56 10.42 7.25
CA PRO A 14 -10.52 9.42 7.11
C PRO A 14 -10.75 8.59 5.83
N ALA A 15 -9.69 8.30 5.12
CA ALA A 15 -9.75 7.60 3.85
C ALA A 15 -8.79 6.41 3.82
N LEU A 16 -9.06 5.46 2.93
CA LEU A 16 -8.12 4.40 2.56
C LEU A 16 -7.47 4.77 1.23
N ILE A 17 -6.15 4.85 1.20
CA ILE A 17 -5.37 5.18 0.00
C ILE A 17 -4.51 3.98 -0.36
N LEU A 18 -4.64 3.49 -1.58
CA LEU A 18 -3.84 2.41 -2.15
C LEU A 18 -2.82 2.99 -3.12
N VAL A 19 -1.53 2.74 -2.89
CA VAL A 19 -0.46 3.19 -3.78
C VAL A 19 0.11 1.98 -4.52
N CYS A 20 -0.05 1.98 -5.83
CA CYS A 20 0.33 0.91 -6.75
C CYS A 20 1.47 1.37 -7.66
N GLY A 21 2.35 0.46 -8.05
CA GLY A 21 3.48 0.72 -8.94
C GLY A 21 4.55 -0.35 -8.80
N PHE A 22 5.47 -0.41 -9.75
CA PHE A 22 6.59 -1.34 -9.70
C PHE A 22 7.50 -1.12 -8.49
N ALA A 23 8.30 -2.11 -8.15
CA ALA A 23 9.37 -1.94 -7.16
C ALA A 23 10.24 -0.72 -7.55
N ARG A 24 10.59 0.12 -6.57
CA ARG A 24 11.40 1.35 -6.76
C ARG A 24 10.72 2.48 -7.56
N ALA A 25 9.46 2.39 -7.95
CA ALA A 25 8.75 3.45 -8.66
C ALA A 25 8.45 4.70 -7.81
N GLY A 26 8.86 4.74 -6.53
CA GLY A 26 8.65 5.90 -5.66
C GLY A 26 7.39 5.86 -4.81
N LYS A 27 6.76 4.70 -4.64
CA LYS A 27 5.54 4.52 -3.82
C LYS A 27 5.69 5.06 -2.40
N ASP A 28 6.79 4.71 -1.73
CA ASP A 28 7.04 5.15 -0.36
C ASP A 28 7.26 6.67 -0.28
N THR A 29 7.94 7.24 -1.27
CA THR A 29 8.14 8.70 -1.38
C THR A 29 6.82 9.45 -1.57
N LEU A 30 5.92 8.89 -2.40
CA LEU A 30 4.57 9.43 -2.59
C LEU A 30 3.78 9.35 -1.27
N ALA A 31 3.82 8.21 -0.61
CA ALA A 31 3.17 7.99 0.68
C ALA A 31 3.70 8.92 1.80
N ASP A 32 5.00 9.21 1.83
CA ASP A 32 5.59 10.20 2.73
C ASP A 32 5.04 11.61 2.46
N GLY A 33 4.83 11.93 1.18
CA GLY A 33 4.20 13.18 0.78
C GLY A 33 2.75 13.27 1.23
N LEU A 34 1.96 12.23 0.99
CA LEU A 34 0.57 12.11 1.46
C LEU A 34 0.48 12.24 2.98
N GLN A 35 1.32 11.49 3.70
CA GLN A 35 1.33 11.52 5.17
C GLN A 35 1.67 12.92 5.71
N ALA A 36 2.62 13.61 5.08
CA ALA A 36 3.00 14.96 5.48
C ALA A 36 1.96 16.04 5.13
N GLY A 37 1.04 15.75 4.20
CA GLY A 37 -0.04 16.65 3.79
C GLY A 37 -1.38 16.34 4.45
N ALA A 38 -1.54 15.19 5.10
CA ALA A 38 -2.79 14.79 5.72
C ALA A 38 -3.11 15.63 6.96
N ILE A 39 -4.27 16.29 6.97
CA ILE A 39 -4.68 17.23 8.02
C ILE A 39 -4.96 16.50 9.35
N ASN A 40 -5.65 15.37 9.30
CA ASN A 40 -5.97 14.57 10.48
C ASN A 40 -4.90 13.51 10.80
N GLY A 41 -3.76 13.61 10.12
CA GLY A 41 -2.71 12.61 10.18
C GLY A 41 -3.01 11.38 9.35
N ALA A 42 -1.95 10.69 8.95
CA ALA A 42 -2.05 9.44 8.18
C ALA A 42 -1.10 8.37 8.72
N VAL A 43 -1.49 7.12 8.55
CA VAL A 43 -0.71 5.94 8.96
C VAL A 43 -0.39 5.11 7.73
N LYS A 44 0.87 4.75 7.55
CA LYS A 44 1.29 3.80 6.52
C LYS A 44 1.12 2.37 7.01
N VAL A 45 0.52 1.53 6.19
CA VAL A 45 0.34 0.10 6.42
C VAL A 45 0.88 -0.67 5.21
N SER A 46 1.36 -1.88 5.42
CA SER A 46 1.88 -2.75 4.36
C SER A 46 1.28 -4.14 4.49
N PHE A 47 0.89 -4.75 3.37
CA PHE A 47 0.47 -6.16 3.34
C PHE A 47 1.61 -7.12 3.71
N ALA A 48 2.86 -6.72 3.49
CA ALA A 48 4.01 -7.52 3.85
C ALA A 48 4.35 -7.46 5.35
N GLU A 49 3.85 -6.49 6.10
CA GLU A 49 4.19 -6.32 7.52
C GLU A 49 3.69 -7.49 8.41
N PRO A 50 2.44 -7.97 8.27
CA PRO A 50 1.98 -9.17 8.97
C PRO A 50 2.84 -10.40 8.68
N LEU A 51 3.27 -10.59 7.42
CA LEU A 51 4.16 -11.68 7.03
C LEU A 51 5.49 -11.61 7.77
N LYS A 52 6.17 -10.44 7.74
CA LYS A 52 7.45 -10.24 8.44
C LYS A 52 7.32 -10.51 9.94
N ARG A 53 6.30 -9.94 10.58
CA ARG A 53 6.06 -10.12 12.01
C ARG A 53 5.81 -11.57 12.39
N LYS A 54 5.04 -12.32 11.58
CA LYS A 54 4.78 -13.74 11.81
C LYS A 54 6.03 -14.61 11.56
N ALA A 55 6.81 -14.29 10.55
CA ALA A 55 8.10 -14.95 10.30
C ALA A 55 9.09 -14.69 11.44
N ASP A 56 9.21 -13.46 11.91
CA ASP A 56 10.05 -13.12 13.07
C ASP A 56 9.63 -13.87 14.31
N GLN A 57 8.32 -13.97 14.59
CA GLN A 57 7.80 -14.71 15.73
C GLN A 57 8.15 -16.19 15.62
N ALA A 58 7.90 -16.82 14.49
CA ALA A 58 8.21 -18.23 14.28
C ALA A 58 9.71 -18.52 14.44
N ILE A 59 10.58 -17.66 13.93
CA ILE A 59 12.04 -17.81 14.11
C ILE A 59 12.39 -17.68 15.61
N ARG A 60 11.87 -16.68 16.32
CA ARG A 60 12.12 -16.52 17.76
C ARG A 60 11.68 -17.73 18.57
N ASP A 61 10.53 -18.30 18.25
CA ASP A 61 9.99 -19.48 18.93
C ASP A 61 10.90 -20.71 18.74
N ILE A 62 11.54 -20.83 17.55
CA ILE A 62 12.46 -21.93 17.22
C ILE A 62 13.81 -21.75 17.90
N ILE A 63 14.41 -20.56 17.83
CA ILE A 63 15.76 -20.33 18.37
C ILE A 63 15.80 -20.19 19.90
N GLY A 64 14.65 -19.97 20.51
CA GLY A 64 14.49 -19.86 21.95
C GLY A 64 14.87 -18.48 22.55
N PRO A 65 14.62 -18.30 23.85
CA PRO A 65 14.87 -17.05 24.53
C PRO A 65 16.38 -16.78 24.70
N GLY A 66 16.75 -15.49 24.77
CA GLY A 66 18.13 -15.06 25.02
C GLY A 66 19.03 -15.01 23.80
N VAL A 67 18.59 -15.51 22.65
CA VAL A 67 19.34 -15.41 21.39
C VAL A 67 19.09 -14.06 20.73
N LYS A 68 20.15 -13.31 20.39
CA LYS A 68 20.05 -12.05 19.66
C LYS A 68 19.59 -12.31 18.23
N PHE A 69 18.43 -11.77 17.88
CA PHE A 69 17.83 -11.92 16.57
C PHE A 69 17.40 -10.54 16.03
N PRO A 70 17.96 -10.06 14.88
CA PRO A 70 17.66 -8.72 14.36
C PRO A 70 16.25 -8.59 13.81
N GLY A 71 15.71 -9.66 13.19
CA GLY A 71 14.39 -9.66 12.58
C GLY A 71 14.32 -8.99 11.21
N PHE A 72 13.17 -9.10 10.54
CA PHE A 72 12.94 -8.57 9.19
C PHE A 72 12.71 -7.04 9.14
N GLN A 73 12.78 -6.35 10.27
CA GLN A 73 12.87 -4.89 10.32
C GLN A 73 14.29 -4.39 10.11
N ASP A 74 15.31 -5.22 10.39
CA ASP A 74 16.70 -4.94 10.06
C ASP A 74 16.92 -5.12 8.56
N GLU A 75 17.40 -4.07 7.88
CA GLU A 75 17.53 -4.07 6.42
C GLU A 75 18.56 -5.10 5.93
N ALA A 76 19.68 -5.26 6.61
CA ALA A 76 20.72 -6.22 6.22
C ALA A 76 20.21 -7.66 6.37
N PHE A 77 19.54 -7.95 7.48
CA PHE A 77 18.91 -9.26 7.70
C PHE A 77 17.83 -9.54 6.65
N LYS A 78 16.97 -8.55 6.35
CA LYS A 78 15.91 -8.67 5.34
C LYS A 78 16.46 -8.94 3.95
N VAL A 79 17.52 -8.23 3.55
CA VAL A 79 18.18 -8.46 2.24
C VAL A 79 18.75 -9.87 2.16
N ALA A 80 19.50 -10.31 3.19
CA ALA A 80 20.10 -11.64 3.23
C ALA A 80 19.07 -12.79 3.22
N ASN A 81 17.88 -12.56 3.80
CA ASN A 81 16.85 -13.57 3.99
C ASN A 81 15.58 -13.33 3.16
N ARG A 82 15.68 -12.49 2.11
CA ARG A 82 14.53 -12.13 1.26
C ARG A 82 13.84 -13.35 0.64
N ALA A 83 14.61 -14.36 0.24
CA ALA A 83 14.08 -15.58 -0.35
C ALA A 83 13.10 -16.30 0.57
N LEU A 84 13.40 -16.38 1.87
CA LEU A 84 12.50 -16.98 2.86
C LEU A 84 11.15 -16.27 2.91
N LEU A 85 11.13 -14.94 2.96
CA LEU A 85 9.87 -14.18 2.97
C LEU A 85 9.08 -14.36 1.67
N VAL A 86 9.75 -14.41 0.52
CA VAL A 86 9.11 -14.62 -0.77
C VAL A 86 8.42 -15.98 -0.82
N GLU A 87 9.14 -17.05 -0.47
CA GLU A 87 8.61 -18.42 -0.51
C GLU A 87 7.51 -18.64 0.54
N LEU A 88 7.68 -18.12 1.75
CA LEU A 88 6.62 -18.15 2.76
C LEU A 88 5.37 -17.40 2.29
N GLY A 89 5.54 -16.23 1.69
CA GLY A 89 4.44 -15.45 1.15
C GLY A 89 3.71 -16.17 0.01
N LYS A 90 4.42 -16.80 -0.91
CA LYS A 90 3.85 -17.62 -1.99
C LYS A 90 3.09 -18.81 -1.43
N THR A 91 3.67 -19.55 -0.50
CA THR A 91 3.03 -20.71 0.13
C THR A 91 1.72 -20.32 0.84
N CYS A 92 1.74 -19.24 1.63
CA CYS A 92 0.54 -18.76 2.30
C CYS A 92 -0.57 -18.39 1.30
N ARG A 93 -0.24 -17.66 0.21
CA ARG A 93 -1.23 -17.30 -0.82
C ARG A 93 -1.73 -18.50 -1.62
N ALA A 94 -0.90 -19.51 -1.83
CA ALA A 94 -1.35 -20.76 -2.48
C ALA A 94 -2.41 -21.50 -1.65
N ILE A 95 -2.32 -21.41 -0.33
CA ILE A 95 -3.31 -22.01 0.59
C ILE A 95 -4.54 -21.09 0.74
N ARG A 96 -4.34 -19.79 0.90
CA ARG A 96 -5.38 -18.78 1.05
C ARG A 96 -4.95 -17.45 0.42
N GLN A 97 -5.45 -17.17 -0.76
CA GLN A 97 -5.03 -16.03 -1.59
C GLN A 97 -5.12 -14.68 -0.86
N ASP A 98 -6.18 -14.46 -0.07
CA ASP A 98 -6.48 -13.21 0.61
C ASP A 98 -5.86 -13.08 2.01
N CYS A 99 -5.02 -14.02 2.46
CA CYS A 99 -4.55 -14.09 3.84
C CYS A 99 -3.86 -12.80 4.33
N PHE A 100 -3.08 -12.15 3.49
CA PHE A 100 -2.35 -10.92 3.89
C PHE A 100 -3.22 -9.67 3.81
N VAL A 101 -4.12 -9.58 2.83
CA VAL A 101 -5.03 -8.44 2.75
C VAL A 101 -6.00 -8.45 3.93
N GLU A 102 -6.51 -9.60 4.35
CA GLU A 102 -7.37 -9.71 5.52
C GLU A 102 -6.67 -9.28 6.80
N LEU A 103 -5.43 -9.76 7.04
CA LEU A 103 -4.62 -9.34 8.19
C LEU A 103 -4.33 -7.82 8.18
N ALA A 104 -4.12 -7.23 7.00
CA ALA A 104 -3.94 -5.79 6.88
C ALA A 104 -5.25 -5.04 7.13
N LEU A 105 -6.38 -5.51 6.59
CA LEU A 105 -7.70 -4.90 6.80
C LEU A 105 -8.09 -4.88 8.28
N ASP A 106 -7.73 -5.90 9.05
CA ASP A 106 -7.91 -5.90 10.50
C ASP A 106 -7.09 -4.77 11.18
N SER A 107 -5.88 -4.53 10.70
CA SER A 107 -4.96 -3.53 11.27
C SER A 107 -5.35 -2.08 10.97
N ILE A 108 -6.12 -1.82 9.91
CA ILE A 108 -6.51 -0.47 9.51
C ILE A 108 -7.76 0.05 10.22
N CYS A 109 -8.53 -0.82 10.85
CA CYS A 109 -9.76 -0.43 11.55
C CYS A 109 -9.51 0.60 12.66
N ALA A 110 -8.49 0.38 13.49
CA ALA A 110 -8.19 1.25 14.62
C ALA A 110 -7.74 2.67 14.19
N PRO A 111 -6.80 2.85 13.25
CA PRO A 111 -6.47 4.17 12.73
C PRO A 111 -7.67 4.92 12.12
N LEU A 112 -8.47 4.25 11.29
CA LEU A 112 -9.63 4.86 10.64
C LEU A 112 -10.70 5.29 11.67
N SER A 113 -10.95 4.48 12.70
CA SER A 113 -11.87 4.85 13.79
C SER A 113 -11.37 6.02 14.65
N GLN A 114 -10.05 6.28 14.65
CA GLN A 114 -9.43 7.46 15.25
C GLN A 114 -9.43 8.70 14.32
N GLY A 115 -10.10 8.63 13.19
CA GLY A 115 -10.15 9.72 12.21
C GLY A 115 -8.90 9.88 11.35
N LYS A 116 -7.95 8.92 11.36
CA LYS A 116 -6.73 8.98 10.57
C LYS A 116 -6.91 8.32 9.21
N THR A 117 -6.31 8.90 8.20
CA THR A 117 -6.19 8.28 6.88
C THR A 117 -5.20 7.12 6.92
N VAL A 118 -5.48 6.05 6.17
CA VAL A 118 -4.57 4.91 6.01
C VAL A 118 -4.04 4.86 4.59
N ILE A 119 -2.72 4.69 4.46
CA ILE A 119 -2.01 4.59 3.19
C ILE A 119 -1.36 3.21 3.09
N ILE A 120 -1.76 2.41 2.09
CA ILE A 120 -1.15 1.10 1.79
C ILE A 120 -0.24 1.25 0.59
N THR A 121 1.07 0.98 0.75
CA THR A 121 2.10 1.28 -0.26
C THR A 121 2.59 0.10 -1.07
N ASP A 122 2.13 -1.10 -0.79
CA ASP A 122 2.62 -2.34 -1.40
C ASP A 122 1.54 -3.19 -2.07
N VAL A 123 0.49 -2.54 -2.57
CA VAL A 123 -0.54 -3.21 -3.37
C VAL A 123 0.09 -3.76 -4.66
N ARG A 124 0.00 -5.07 -4.84
CA ARG A 124 0.63 -5.79 -5.96
C ARG A 124 -0.34 -6.63 -6.74
N TYR A 125 -1.39 -7.13 -6.11
CA TYR A 125 -2.32 -8.09 -6.69
C TYR A 125 -3.72 -7.48 -6.86
N SER A 126 -4.40 -7.88 -7.92
CA SER A 126 -5.73 -7.37 -8.23
C SER A 126 -6.78 -7.78 -7.19
N ASN A 127 -6.60 -8.92 -6.51
CA ASN A 127 -7.45 -9.32 -5.40
C ASN A 127 -7.26 -8.43 -4.17
N GLU A 128 -6.06 -7.93 -3.91
CA GLU A 128 -5.79 -6.97 -2.82
C GLU A 128 -6.57 -5.67 -3.03
N LEU A 129 -6.55 -5.13 -4.25
CA LEU A 129 -7.35 -3.96 -4.63
C LEU A 129 -8.85 -4.23 -4.44
N GLN A 130 -9.35 -5.36 -4.97
CA GLN A 130 -10.76 -5.69 -4.89
C GLN A 130 -11.23 -5.85 -3.44
N ARG A 131 -10.48 -6.57 -2.62
CA ARG A 131 -10.81 -6.78 -1.19
C ARG A 131 -10.82 -5.46 -0.41
N CYS A 132 -9.85 -4.58 -0.66
CA CYS A 132 -9.85 -3.24 -0.06
C CYS A 132 -11.07 -2.43 -0.50
N ALA A 133 -11.46 -2.53 -1.76
CA ALA A 133 -12.60 -1.84 -2.32
C ALA A 133 -13.93 -2.31 -1.69
N ASP A 134 -14.15 -3.62 -1.65
CA ASP A 134 -15.33 -4.23 -1.05
C ASP A 134 -15.43 -3.84 0.45
N TRP A 135 -14.30 -3.89 1.14
CA TRP A 135 -14.20 -3.53 2.55
C TRP A 135 -14.54 -2.05 2.79
N ALA A 136 -13.99 -1.16 1.97
CA ALA A 136 -14.21 0.28 2.06
C ALA A 136 -15.66 0.65 1.74
N ALA A 137 -16.23 0.06 0.68
CA ALA A 137 -17.62 0.25 0.28
C ALA A 137 -18.60 -0.18 1.39
N LEU A 138 -18.37 -1.36 1.98
CA LEU A 138 -19.21 -1.88 3.07
C LEU A 138 -19.23 -0.96 4.30
N ARG A 139 -18.15 -0.21 4.53
CA ARG A 139 -17.99 0.68 5.70
C ARG A 139 -18.18 2.15 5.40
N GLY A 140 -18.47 2.51 4.15
CA GLY A 140 -18.60 3.90 3.72
C GLY A 140 -17.32 4.71 3.86
N VAL A 141 -16.15 4.03 3.80
CA VAL A 141 -14.82 4.68 3.85
C VAL A 141 -14.45 5.12 2.44
N PRO A 142 -14.08 6.39 2.21
CA PRO A 142 -13.54 6.83 0.93
C PRO A 142 -12.31 6.03 0.55
N LEU A 143 -12.25 5.55 -0.71
CA LEU A 143 -11.11 4.83 -1.26
C LEU A 143 -10.48 5.61 -2.40
N TYR A 144 -9.17 5.77 -2.36
CA TYR A 144 -8.38 6.37 -3.43
C TYR A 144 -7.32 5.37 -3.90
N THR A 145 -7.13 5.29 -5.22
CA THR A 145 -6.08 4.45 -5.83
C THR A 145 -5.12 5.33 -6.59
N LEU A 146 -3.84 5.27 -6.24
CA LEU A 146 -2.77 6.05 -6.84
C LEU A 146 -1.82 5.11 -7.57
N LEU A 147 -1.65 5.33 -8.86
CA LEU A 147 -0.75 4.57 -9.71
C LEU A 147 0.46 5.44 -10.05
N ILE A 148 1.64 4.97 -9.65
CA ILE A 148 2.89 5.69 -9.87
C ILE A 148 3.81 4.93 -10.82
N TYR A 149 4.35 5.66 -11.78
CA TYR A 149 5.35 5.20 -12.74
C TYR A 149 6.63 6.03 -12.62
N THR A 150 7.75 5.41 -12.83
CA THR A 150 9.02 6.11 -13.01
C THR A 150 9.71 5.59 -14.25
N ASP A 151 10.12 6.49 -15.12
CA ASP A 151 10.78 6.16 -16.39
C ASP A 151 12.04 5.32 -16.12
N GLY A 152 12.20 4.24 -16.89
CA GLY A 152 13.31 3.30 -16.72
C GLY A 152 13.15 2.33 -15.55
N ILE A 153 12.04 2.37 -14.83
CA ILE A 153 11.68 1.34 -13.85
C ILE A 153 10.70 0.38 -14.50
N GLU A 154 11.11 -0.86 -14.58
CA GLU A 154 10.33 -1.94 -15.18
C GLU A 154 9.95 -2.99 -14.11
N ALA A 155 9.02 -3.86 -14.47
CA ALA A 155 8.66 -4.99 -13.62
C ALA A 155 9.87 -5.90 -13.38
N ALA A 156 10.02 -6.39 -12.15
CA ALA A 156 11.12 -7.30 -11.81
C ALA A 156 10.98 -8.68 -12.46
N ASN A 157 9.76 -9.05 -12.85
CA ASN A 157 9.40 -10.29 -13.53
C ASN A 157 8.03 -10.18 -14.20
N GLU A 158 7.67 -11.20 -14.98
CA GLU A 158 6.41 -11.28 -15.72
C GLU A 158 5.18 -11.29 -14.78
N GLU A 159 5.28 -11.89 -13.60
CA GLU A 159 4.20 -11.89 -12.61
C GLU A 159 3.89 -10.47 -12.14
N GLU A 160 4.91 -9.67 -11.84
CA GLU A 160 4.74 -8.27 -11.42
C GLU A 160 4.11 -7.43 -12.55
N GLN A 161 4.55 -7.63 -13.80
CA GLN A 161 3.97 -6.97 -14.97
C GLN A 161 2.49 -7.31 -15.13
N THR A 162 2.16 -8.59 -15.15
CA THR A 162 0.79 -9.08 -15.33
C THR A 162 -0.14 -8.55 -14.25
N ASN A 163 0.28 -8.59 -12.99
CA ASN A 163 -0.52 -8.07 -11.89
C ASN A 163 -0.71 -6.56 -11.99
N PHE A 164 0.31 -5.82 -12.39
CA PHE A 164 0.21 -4.38 -12.56
C PHE A 164 -0.75 -3.99 -13.69
N ASP A 165 -0.73 -4.70 -14.81
CA ASP A 165 -1.67 -4.50 -15.92
C ASP A 165 -3.12 -4.76 -15.48
N LEU A 166 -3.35 -5.78 -14.67
CA LEU A 166 -4.65 -6.05 -14.06
C LEU A 166 -5.09 -4.92 -13.11
N LEU A 167 -4.18 -4.36 -12.31
CA LEU A 167 -4.48 -3.22 -11.45
C LEU A 167 -4.87 -1.98 -12.27
N LEU A 168 -4.17 -1.73 -13.39
CA LEU A 168 -4.49 -0.64 -14.33
C LEU A 168 -5.91 -0.76 -14.88
N VAL A 169 -6.28 -1.94 -15.35
CA VAL A 169 -7.62 -2.20 -15.91
C VAL A 169 -8.68 -2.03 -14.83
N ARG A 170 -8.50 -2.64 -13.67
CA ARG A 170 -9.47 -2.57 -12.56
C ARG A 170 -9.64 -1.17 -12.00
N SER A 171 -8.56 -0.41 -11.84
CA SER A 171 -8.64 0.98 -11.37
C SER A 171 -9.35 1.91 -12.36
N ALA A 172 -9.36 1.56 -13.65
CA ALA A 172 -10.05 2.32 -14.69
C ALA A 172 -11.54 1.97 -14.82
N THR A 173 -11.93 0.76 -14.43
CA THR A 173 -13.30 0.23 -14.64
C THR A 173 -14.14 0.21 -13.37
N SER A 174 -13.52 0.34 -12.18
CA SER A 174 -14.27 0.30 -10.94
C SER A 174 -14.84 1.69 -10.59
N SER A 175 -16.10 1.71 -10.18
CA SER A 175 -16.77 2.87 -9.56
C SER A 175 -16.21 3.23 -8.18
N ILE A 176 -15.02 2.73 -7.85
CA ILE A 176 -14.41 2.77 -6.53
C ILE A 176 -13.41 3.91 -6.49
N GLY A 177 -13.86 5.04 -6.00
CA GLY A 177 -13.00 6.15 -5.63
C GLY A 177 -12.30 6.85 -6.82
N TRP A 178 -11.53 7.84 -6.47
CA TRP A 178 -10.72 8.61 -7.41
C TRP A 178 -9.39 7.91 -7.68
N THR A 179 -8.95 7.93 -8.95
CA THR A 179 -7.67 7.34 -9.38
C THR A 179 -6.77 8.42 -9.96
N ASP A 180 -5.57 8.58 -9.39
CA ASP A 180 -4.49 9.39 -9.98
C ASP A 180 -3.47 8.50 -10.68
N ARG A 181 -2.94 8.96 -11.80
CA ARG A 181 -1.86 8.32 -12.56
C ARG A 181 -0.75 9.31 -12.75
N SER A 182 0.36 9.11 -12.07
CA SER A 182 1.51 9.99 -12.16
C SER A 182 2.72 9.29 -12.78
N ARG A 183 3.45 10.01 -13.62
CA ARG A 183 4.66 9.52 -14.30
C ARG A 183 5.84 10.44 -13.98
N TRP A 184 6.96 9.86 -13.61
CA TRP A 184 8.12 10.57 -13.10
C TRP A 184 9.41 10.17 -13.82
N LYS A 185 10.40 11.08 -13.82
CA LYS A 185 11.77 10.76 -14.23
C LYS A 185 12.58 10.21 -13.05
N PRO A 186 13.63 9.42 -13.29
CA PRO A 186 14.57 9.05 -12.24
C PRO A 186 15.09 10.29 -11.48
N GLY A 187 15.26 10.19 -10.17
CA GLY A 187 15.73 11.30 -9.33
C GLY A 187 14.65 12.32 -8.91
N SER A 188 13.38 12.11 -9.24
CA SER A 188 12.28 13.05 -8.93
C SER A 188 11.72 12.95 -7.49
N ALA A 189 12.46 12.43 -6.52
CA ALA A 189 11.96 12.15 -5.16
C ALA A 189 11.26 13.36 -4.51
N ASP A 190 11.87 14.55 -4.55
CA ASP A 190 11.28 15.76 -3.98
C ASP A 190 10.00 16.20 -4.70
N ALA A 191 9.94 16.02 -6.02
CA ALA A 191 8.77 16.34 -6.81
C ALA A 191 7.62 15.35 -6.51
N ILE A 192 7.92 14.05 -6.39
CA ILE A 192 6.97 13.02 -5.98
C ILE A 192 6.41 13.32 -4.59
N LYS A 193 7.26 13.71 -3.66
CA LYS A 193 6.84 14.06 -2.30
C LYS A 193 5.96 15.30 -2.25
N ARG A 194 6.27 16.35 -3.06
CA ARG A 194 5.41 17.53 -3.20
C ARG A 194 4.06 17.18 -3.82
N HIS A 195 4.04 16.33 -4.84
CA HIS A 195 2.81 15.84 -5.45
C HIS A 195 1.92 15.12 -4.43
N GLY A 196 2.48 14.23 -3.63
CA GLY A 196 1.76 13.55 -2.55
C GLY A 196 1.11 14.54 -1.56
N ARG A 197 1.81 15.61 -1.16
CA ARG A 197 1.22 16.66 -0.32
C ARG A 197 0.07 17.38 -1.01
N GLY A 198 0.21 17.69 -2.29
CA GLY A 198 -0.85 18.31 -3.09
C GLY A 198 -2.08 17.41 -3.19
N LEU A 199 -1.89 16.10 -3.42
CA LEU A 199 -2.98 15.13 -3.46
C LEU A 199 -3.71 15.04 -2.10
N ALA A 200 -3.00 15.03 -0.98
CA ALA A 200 -3.61 15.03 0.34
C ALA A 200 -4.54 16.22 0.54
N SER A 201 -4.12 17.41 0.12
CA SER A 201 -4.97 18.62 0.17
C SER A 201 -6.18 18.52 -0.75
N LEU A 202 -6.04 17.96 -1.96
CA LEU A 202 -7.14 17.77 -2.90
C LEU A 202 -8.17 16.74 -2.40
N MET A 203 -7.72 15.70 -1.73
CA MET A 203 -8.57 14.64 -1.17
C MET A 203 -9.23 15.05 0.13
N LEU A 204 -8.87 16.20 0.72
CA LEU A 204 -9.35 16.66 2.03
C LEU A 204 -9.17 15.61 3.13
N ILE A 205 -7.97 15.02 3.19
CA ILE A 205 -7.62 13.96 4.16
C ILE A 205 -6.74 14.48 5.28
#